data_7242665a241b7c173d577fea34dfa245
#
_entry.id   7242665a241b7c173d577fea34dfa245
#
_cell.length_a   1.000
_cell.length_b   1.000
_cell.length_c   1.000
_cell.angle_alpha   90.00
_cell.angle_beta   90.00
_cell.angle_gamma   90.00
#
_symmetry.space_group_name_H-M   'P 1'
#
loop_
_entity.id
_entity.type
_entity.pdbx_description
1 polymer ?
#
loop_
_entity_poly.entity_id
_entity_poly.type
_entity_poly.pdbx_seq_one_letter_code
_entity_poly.pdbx_strand_id
1 'polypeptide(L)'
;MRKGDFFMKRQNSKIGIFGSIKIMTASAMLIAISVVIGIFCKTLLNFGGGLFRVTFENLPIIMSGIMFGPVIGGLVGAATDIISYLLSPQIYAINLTVTVGAAAVGIVSGFFARYVFKKHGYVRLIFPAAFAHVVGSMIIKPIGLYQFYGIAVLWRIPLYFLIAPLEILVLCLLYRHGSMKKLIDGGMLQ
;
A
#
# COMPACT_ATOMS: atom_id res chain seq x y z
N MET A 1 33.72 28.16 15.90
CA MET A 1 33.04 26.92 15.47
C MET A 1 33.66 25.78 16.26
N ARG A 2 32.89 25.17 17.19
CA ARG A 2 33.37 24.06 18.04
C ARG A 2 33.37 22.75 17.23
N LYS A 3 34.45 21.97 17.36
CA LYS A 3 34.58 20.65 16.69
C LYS A 3 33.39 19.70 16.99
N GLY A 4 32.68 19.91 18.09
CA GLY A 4 31.49 19.15 18.45
C GLY A 4 30.30 19.31 17.51
N ASP A 5 30.10 20.51 16.97
CA ASP A 5 28.94 20.80 16.09
C ASP A 5 29.08 20.10 14.73
N PHE A 6 30.32 19.88 14.28
CA PHE A 6 30.61 19.18 13.04
C PHE A 6 30.35 17.67 13.14
N PHE A 7 30.64 17.06 14.30
CA PHE A 7 30.37 15.64 14.55
C PHE A 7 28.89 15.35 14.72
N MET A 8 28.14 16.24 15.42
CA MET A 8 26.67 16.08 15.56
C MET A 8 25.95 16.23 14.22
N LYS A 9 26.40 17.14 13.37
CA LYS A 9 25.80 17.32 12.03
C LYS A 9 26.07 16.13 11.09
N ARG A 10 27.21 15.41 11.29
CA ARG A 10 27.57 14.22 10.53
C ARG A 10 26.82 12.95 10.98
N GLN A 11 26.39 12.91 12.24
CA GLN A 11 25.61 11.79 12.79
C GLN A 11 24.15 11.85 12.35
N ASN A 12 23.57 13.06 12.20
CA ASN A 12 22.21 13.25 11.70
C ASN A 12 22.03 12.98 10.19
N SER A 13 23.11 12.93 9.41
CA SER A 13 23.04 12.66 7.95
C SER A 13 23.01 11.17 7.58
N LYS A 14 23.11 10.27 8.55
CA LYS A 14 23.10 8.81 8.36
C LYS A 14 21.88 8.09 8.95
N ILE A 15 20.81 8.81 9.26
CA ILE A 15 19.53 8.15 9.56
C ILE A 15 18.99 7.69 8.21
N GLY A 16 19.31 6.45 7.84
CA GLY A 16 18.77 5.80 6.66
C GLY A 16 17.24 5.79 6.69
N ILE A 17 16.62 5.47 5.58
CA ILE A 17 15.16 5.42 5.36
C ILE A 17 14.42 4.71 6.51
N PHE A 18 15.06 3.78 7.21
CA PHE A 18 14.56 3.05 8.37
C PHE A 18 14.95 3.67 9.74
N GLY A 19 15.68 4.78 9.76
CA GLY A 19 16.27 5.34 10.99
C GLY A 19 15.30 6.08 11.91
N SER A 20 14.05 6.26 11.51
CA SER A 20 13.05 6.91 12.36
C SER A 20 12.11 5.86 12.96
N ILE A 21 12.17 5.69 14.28
CA ILE A 21 11.25 4.83 15.05
C ILE A 21 9.79 5.16 14.71
N LYS A 22 9.47 6.45 14.49
CA LYS A 22 8.13 6.91 14.11
C LYS A 22 7.66 6.28 12.79
N ILE A 23 8.53 6.20 11.78
CA ILE A 23 8.20 5.61 10.48
C ILE A 23 7.99 4.11 10.62
N MET A 24 8.86 3.42 11.36
CA MET A 24 8.74 1.99 11.62
C MET A 24 7.44 1.66 12.35
N THR A 25 7.11 2.39 13.41
CA THR A 25 5.87 2.20 14.18
C THR A 25 4.64 2.48 13.32
N ALA A 26 4.62 3.59 12.57
CA ALA A 26 3.50 3.91 11.69
C ALA A 26 3.33 2.88 10.55
N SER A 27 4.43 2.38 9.98
CA SER A 27 4.39 1.32 8.98
C SER A 27 3.85 0.02 9.55
N ALA A 28 4.27 -0.37 10.77
CA ALA A 28 3.75 -1.55 11.46
C ALA A 28 2.25 -1.44 11.76
N MET A 29 1.77 -0.26 12.17
CA MET A 29 0.33 -0.01 12.35
C MET A 29 -0.44 -0.13 11.03
N LEU A 30 0.08 0.41 9.93
CA LEU A 30 -0.56 0.30 8.62
C LEU A 30 -0.59 -1.14 8.12
N ILE A 31 0.47 -1.94 8.36
CA ILE A 31 0.48 -3.37 8.09
C ILE A 31 -0.64 -4.06 8.88
N ALA A 32 -0.70 -3.83 10.19
CA ALA A 32 -1.71 -4.45 11.05
C ALA A 32 -3.15 -4.12 10.60
N ILE A 33 -3.43 -2.85 10.29
CA ILE A 33 -4.73 -2.42 9.79
C ILE A 33 -5.04 -3.09 8.44
N SER A 34 -4.07 -3.14 7.53
CA SER A 34 -4.23 -3.77 6.22
C SER A 34 -4.51 -5.27 6.33
N VAL A 35 -3.80 -5.97 7.22
CA VAL A 35 -4.01 -7.40 7.50
C VAL A 35 -5.40 -7.65 8.06
N VAL A 36 -5.84 -6.87 9.04
CA VAL A 36 -7.19 -7.00 9.63
C VAL A 36 -8.27 -6.79 8.56
N ILE A 37 -8.16 -5.71 7.78
CA ILE A 37 -9.08 -5.45 6.67
C ILE A 37 -9.04 -6.60 5.66
N GLY A 38 -7.86 -7.08 5.30
CA GLY A 38 -7.68 -8.18 4.36
C GLY A 38 -8.35 -9.48 4.84
N ILE A 39 -8.16 -9.87 6.10
CA ILE A 39 -8.79 -11.06 6.68
C ILE A 39 -10.30 -10.90 6.73
N PHE A 40 -10.78 -9.75 7.19
CA PHE A 40 -12.22 -9.45 7.24
C PHE A 40 -12.88 -9.54 5.86
N CYS A 41 -12.26 -8.94 4.84
CA CYS A 41 -12.75 -9.02 3.47
C CYS A 41 -12.69 -10.45 2.90
N LYS A 42 -11.63 -11.21 3.24
CA LYS A 42 -11.50 -12.61 2.84
C LYS A 42 -12.60 -13.50 3.42
N THR A 43 -13.03 -13.22 4.63
CA THR A 43 -14.04 -14.02 5.34
C THR A 43 -15.47 -13.66 4.94
N LEU A 44 -15.78 -12.37 4.83
CA LEU A 44 -17.14 -11.88 4.63
C LEU A 44 -17.47 -11.50 3.18
N LEU A 45 -16.47 -11.05 2.40
CA LEU A 45 -16.67 -10.52 1.05
C LEU A 45 -16.07 -11.43 -0.03
N ASN A 46 -16.05 -12.72 0.23
CA ASN A 46 -15.54 -13.73 -0.68
C ASN A 46 -16.68 -14.56 -1.26
N PHE A 47 -16.96 -14.41 -2.54
CA PHE A 47 -18.00 -15.13 -3.26
C PHE A 47 -17.38 -16.04 -4.33
N GLY A 48 -18.02 -17.20 -4.57
CA GLY A 48 -17.58 -18.11 -5.63
C GLY A 48 -16.21 -18.75 -5.40
N GLY A 49 -15.87 -19.14 -4.17
CA GLY A 49 -14.63 -19.87 -3.89
C GLY A 49 -13.36 -19.06 -4.15
N GLY A 50 -13.40 -17.73 -4.04
CA GLY A 50 -12.24 -16.86 -4.26
C GLY A 50 -12.20 -16.16 -5.61
N LEU A 51 -13.12 -16.43 -6.51
CA LEU A 51 -13.21 -15.75 -7.81
C LEU A 51 -13.59 -14.27 -7.66
N PHE A 52 -14.64 -14.00 -6.88
CA PHE A 52 -15.11 -12.63 -6.62
C PHE A 52 -14.75 -12.25 -5.19
N ARG A 53 -13.65 -11.53 -5.06
CA ARG A 53 -13.18 -11.06 -3.75
C ARG A 53 -13.07 -9.55 -3.76
N VAL A 54 -13.92 -8.91 -2.97
CA VAL A 54 -13.81 -7.48 -2.69
C VAL A 54 -12.80 -7.30 -1.56
N THR A 55 -11.73 -6.54 -1.79
CA THR A 55 -10.70 -6.29 -0.78
C THR A 55 -10.37 -4.80 -0.71
N PHE A 56 -10.35 -4.26 0.49
CA PHE A 56 -9.90 -2.91 0.81
C PHE A 56 -8.51 -2.90 1.45
N GLU A 57 -7.78 -4.01 1.39
CA GLU A 57 -6.45 -4.18 1.96
C GLU A 57 -5.39 -3.27 1.33
N ASN A 58 -5.64 -2.81 0.08
CA ASN A 58 -4.70 -1.94 -0.61
C ASN A 58 -4.69 -0.51 -0.05
N LEU A 59 -5.76 -0.07 0.61
CA LEU A 59 -5.89 1.31 1.12
C LEU A 59 -4.75 1.70 2.07
N PRO A 60 -4.42 0.95 3.15
CA PRO A 60 -3.28 1.27 4.00
C PRO A 60 -1.93 1.12 3.29
N ILE A 61 -1.83 0.20 2.31
CA ILE A 61 -0.61 0.00 1.51
C ILE A 61 -0.35 1.25 0.65
N ILE A 62 -1.35 1.74 -0.07
CA ILE A 62 -1.27 2.96 -0.87
C ILE A 62 -0.92 4.16 0.01
N MET A 63 -1.57 4.27 1.16
CA MET A 63 -1.31 5.33 2.13
C MET A 63 0.15 5.30 2.63
N SER A 64 0.70 4.12 2.93
CA SER A 64 2.10 3.98 3.32
C SER A 64 3.06 4.43 2.21
N GLY A 65 2.76 4.08 0.96
CA GLY A 65 3.53 4.52 -0.21
C GLY A 65 3.54 6.04 -0.37
N ILE A 66 2.38 6.69 -0.27
CA ILE A 66 2.25 8.14 -0.39
C ILE A 66 2.97 8.87 0.74
N MET A 67 2.90 8.37 1.99
CA MET A 67 3.48 9.00 3.17
C MET A 67 4.99 8.77 3.30
N PHE A 68 5.44 7.54 3.11
CA PHE A 68 6.82 7.13 3.40
C PHE A 68 7.66 6.87 2.14
N GLY A 69 7.03 6.88 0.99
CA GLY A 69 7.71 6.67 -0.29
C GLY A 69 7.72 5.21 -0.77
N PRO A 70 8.30 4.98 -1.99
CA PRO A 70 8.14 3.71 -2.70
C PRO A 70 8.76 2.51 -1.98
N VAL A 71 9.91 2.67 -1.35
CA VAL A 71 10.61 1.55 -0.68
C VAL A 71 9.81 1.03 0.50
N ILE A 72 9.37 1.94 1.38
CA ILE A 72 8.60 1.56 2.57
C ILE A 72 7.21 1.07 2.16
N GLY A 73 6.57 1.74 1.19
CA GLY A 73 5.29 1.28 0.64
C GLY A 73 5.35 -0.14 0.10
N GLY A 74 6.41 -0.47 -0.64
CA GLY A 74 6.64 -1.82 -1.16
C GLY A 74 6.83 -2.87 -0.06
N LEU A 75 7.60 -2.54 0.97
CA LEU A 75 7.80 -3.42 2.12
C LEU A 75 6.51 -3.64 2.92
N VAL A 76 5.73 -2.58 3.13
CA VAL A 76 4.41 -2.68 3.77
C VAL A 76 3.48 -3.57 2.97
N GLY A 77 3.45 -3.42 1.63
CA GLY A 77 2.63 -4.26 0.75
C GLY A 77 3.04 -5.74 0.81
N ALA A 78 4.33 -6.04 0.70
CA ALA A 78 4.84 -7.41 0.79
C ALA A 78 4.56 -8.03 2.17
N ALA A 79 4.88 -7.30 3.25
CA ALA A 79 4.64 -7.78 4.62
C ALA A 79 3.15 -8.02 4.89
N THR A 80 2.27 -7.12 4.44
CA THR A 80 0.83 -7.28 4.57
C THR A 80 0.35 -8.57 3.91
N ASP A 81 0.77 -8.84 2.66
CA ASP A 81 0.32 -10.03 1.93
C ASP A 81 0.82 -11.31 2.61
N ILE A 82 2.10 -11.37 2.99
CA ILE A 82 2.70 -12.53 3.68
C ILE A 82 1.99 -12.79 5.02
N ILE A 83 1.82 -11.77 5.85
CA ILE A 83 1.17 -11.91 7.17
C ILE A 83 -0.30 -12.28 7.00
N SER A 84 -1.01 -11.63 6.07
CA SER A 84 -2.40 -11.98 5.75
C SER A 84 -2.55 -13.43 5.29
N TYR A 85 -1.55 -13.95 4.56
CA TYR A 85 -1.52 -15.36 4.16
C TYR A 85 -1.35 -16.27 5.37
N LEU A 86 -0.36 -16.00 6.22
CA LEU A 86 -0.06 -16.82 7.39
C LEU A 86 -1.20 -16.87 8.41
N LEU A 87 -1.93 -15.77 8.56
CA LEU A 87 -3.04 -15.65 9.52
C LEU A 87 -4.40 -16.08 8.95
N SER A 88 -4.53 -16.22 7.65
CA SER A 88 -5.79 -16.66 7.04
C SER A 88 -5.83 -18.18 6.98
N PRO A 89 -6.93 -18.85 7.38
CA PRO A 89 -7.14 -20.28 7.17
C PRO A 89 -7.35 -20.55 5.68
N GLN A 90 -6.29 -20.55 4.91
CA GLN A 90 -6.36 -20.67 3.45
C GLN A 90 -5.98 -22.07 2.99
N ILE A 91 -6.78 -22.57 2.04
CA ILE A 91 -6.51 -23.79 1.28
C ILE A 91 -5.53 -23.52 0.12
N TYR A 92 -5.20 -22.22 -0.12
CA TYR A 92 -4.42 -21.81 -1.28
C TYR A 92 -2.93 -21.73 -0.98
N ALA A 93 -2.10 -22.21 -1.93
CA ALA A 93 -0.65 -22.06 -1.85
C ALA A 93 -0.20 -20.60 -1.88
N ILE A 94 0.92 -20.30 -1.24
CA ILE A 94 1.59 -19.00 -1.34
C ILE A 94 1.86 -18.70 -2.81
N ASN A 95 1.40 -17.55 -3.27
CA ASN A 95 1.66 -17.09 -4.62
C ASN A 95 2.55 -15.86 -4.60
N LEU A 96 3.83 -16.07 -4.90
CA LEU A 96 4.83 -15.01 -4.92
C LEU A 96 4.44 -13.84 -5.83
N THR A 97 3.76 -14.12 -6.95
CA THR A 97 3.31 -13.08 -7.89
C THR A 97 2.26 -12.16 -7.26
N VAL A 98 1.39 -12.70 -6.41
CA VAL A 98 0.40 -11.88 -5.67
C VAL A 98 1.10 -10.98 -4.65
N THR A 99 2.12 -11.51 -3.94
CA THR A 99 2.95 -10.73 -3.02
C THR A 99 3.71 -9.61 -3.74
N VAL A 100 4.29 -9.91 -4.91
CA VAL A 100 4.91 -8.90 -5.79
C VAL A 100 3.86 -7.86 -6.22
N GLY A 101 2.64 -8.28 -6.53
CA GLY A 101 1.53 -7.36 -6.84
C GLY A 101 1.18 -6.44 -5.68
N ALA A 102 1.15 -6.94 -4.44
CA ALA A 102 0.92 -6.13 -3.26
C ALA A 102 2.07 -5.15 -2.99
N ALA A 103 3.32 -5.59 -3.16
CA ALA A 103 4.48 -4.71 -3.09
C ALA A 103 4.44 -3.63 -4.17
N ALA A 104 4.06 -3.99 -5.41
CA ALA A 104 3.94 -3.05 -6.51
C ALA A 104 2.90 -1.95 -6.25
N VAL A 105 1.78 -2.26 -5.59
CA VAL A 105 0.80 -1.23 -5.16
C VAL A 105 1.47 -0.16 -4.31
N GLY A 106 2.26 -0.55 -3.31
CA GLY A 106 2.98 0.37 -2.43
C GLY A 106 4.11 1.13 -3.14
N ILE A 107 4.87 0.45 -4.01
CA ILE A 107 5.96 1.07 -4.78
C ILE A 107 5.40 2.12 -5.75
N VAL A 108 4.40 1.75 -6.54
CA VAL A 108 3.80 2.61 -7.57
C VAL A 108 3.15 3.83 -6.93
N SER A 109 2.34 3.64 -5.88
CA SER A 109 1.71 4.76 -5.17
C SER A 109 2.77 5.75 -4.63
N GLY A 110 3.83 5.22 -4.00
CA GLY A 110 4.92 6.05 -3.47
C GLY A 110 5.74 6.74 -4.55
N PHE A 111 6.02 6.04 -5.65
CA PHE A 111 6.77 6.60 -6.78
C PHE A 111 6.01 7.77 -7.43
N PHE A 112 4.76 7.56 -7.80
CA PHE A 112 3.95 8.60 -8.43
C PHE A 112 3.70 9.78 -7.49
N ALA A 113 3.44 9.55 -6.21
CA ALA A 113 3.23 10.61 -5.23
C ALA A 113 4.49 11.46 -4.99
N ARG A 114 5.70 10.84 -5.08
CA ARG A 114 6.95 11.53 -4.76
C ARG A 114 7.62 12.17 -5.98
N TYR A 115 7.55 11.52 -7.15
CA TYR A 115 8.31 11.96 -8.32
C TYR A 115 7.44 12.63 -9.39
N VAL A 116 6.20 12.22 -9.55
CA VAL A 116 5.32 12.71 -10.62
C VAL A 116 4.36 13.77 -10.09
N PHE A 117 3.59 13.46 -9.06
CA PHE A 117 2.56 14.35 -8.51
C PHE A 117 3.04 15.03 -7.22
N LYS A 118 4.02 15.92 -7.35
CA LYS A 118 4.61 16.65 -6.19
C LYS A 118 3.70 17.71 -5.59
N LYS A 119 2.67 18.17 -6.32
CA LYS A 119 1.74 19.19 -5.84
C LYS A 119 0.90 18.64 -4.68
N HIS A 120 0.78 19.43 -3.62
CA HIS A 120 -0.07 19.10 -2.47
C HIS A 120 -1.56 19.08 -2.90
N GLY A 121 -2.36 18.27 -2.21
CA GLY A 121 -3.80 18.20 -2.44
C GLY A 121 -4.28 16.83 -2.95
N TYR A 122 -5.53 16.80 -3.36
CA TYR A 122 -6.21 15.56 -3.80
C TYR A 122 -5.53 14.88 -5.00
N VAL A 123 -4.89 15.65 -5.88
CA VAL A 123 -4.17 15.12 -7.06
C VAL A 123 -3.07 14.14 -6.64
N ARG A 124 -2.34 14.45 -5.56
CA ARG A 124 -1.28 13.59 -4.99
C ARG A 124 -1.81 12.29 -4.39
N LEU A 125 -3.11 12.18 -4.15
CA LEU A 125 -3.76 10.99 -3.64
C LEU A 125 -4.43 10.18 -4.74
N ILE A 126 -5.23 10.84 -5.57
CA ILE A 126 -6.09 10.18 -6.56
C ILE A 126 -5.26 9.49 -7.63
N PHE A 127 -4.33 10.20 -8.27
CA PHE A 127 -3.56 9.63 -9.37
C PHE A 127 -2.61 8.50 -8.94
N PRO A 128 -1.79 8.65 -7.88
CA PRO A 128 -0.95 7.55 -7.41
C PRO A 128 -1.75 6.31 -6.99
N ALA A 129 -2.92 6.51 -6.34
CA ALA A 129 -3.79 5.40 -5.98
C ALA A 129 -4.36 4.70 -7.22
N ALA A 130 -4.83 5.45 -8.21
CA ALA A 130 -5.34 4.89 -9.46
C ALA A 130 -4.27 4.09 -10.22
N PHE A 131 -3.06 4.65 -10.39
CA PHE A 131 -1.95 3.93 -11.02
C PHE A 131 -1.52 2.69 -10.24
N ALA A 132 -1.52 2.74 -8.91
CA ALA A 132 -1.21 1.61 -8.05
C ALA A 132 -2.23 0.47 -8.24
N HIS A 133 -3.53 0.78 -8.36
CA HIS A 133 -4.55 -0.22 -8.66
C HIS A 133 -4.40 -0.82 -10.04
N VAL A 134 -4.14 0.00 -11.07
CA VAL A 134 -3.95 -0.50 -12.43
C VAL A 134 -2.76 -1.47 -12.47
N VAL A 135 -1.60 -1.06 -12.00
CA VAL A 135 -0.39 -1.88 -12.08
C VAL A 135 -0.45 -3.10 -11.16
N GLY A 136 -0.72 -2.88 -9.85
CA GLY A 136 -0.65 -3.94 -8.86
C GLY A 136 -1.86 -4.86 -8.88
N SER A 137 -3.08 -4.29 -8.95
CA SER A 137 -4.31 -5.06 -8.75
C SER A 137 -4.92 -5.55 -10.05
N MET A 138 -4.83 -4.79 -11.15
CA MET A 138 -5.43 -5.18 -12.42
C MET A 138 -4.47 -5.94 -13.34
N ILE A 139 -3.15 -5.75 -13.20
CA ILE A 139 -2.15 -6.41 -14.05
C ILE A 139 -1.45 -7.52 -13.29
N ILE A 140 -0.68 -7.21 -12.24
CA ILE A 140 0.22 -8.17 -11.60
C ILE A 140 -0.54 -9.27 -10.84
N LYS A 141 -1.50 -8.90 -9.98
CA LYS A 141 -2.27 -9.89 -9.18
C LYS A 141 -3.05 -10.89 -10.04
N PRO A 142 -3.76 -10.51 -11.12
CA PRO A 142 -4.42 -11.46 -12.00
C PRO A 142 -3.46 -12.42 -12.70
N ILE A 143 -2.28 -11.96 -13.14
CA ILE A 143 -1.27 -12.83 -13.75
C ILE A 143 -0.88 -13.97 -12.79
N GLY A 144 -0.64 -13.63 -11.52
CA GLY A 144 -0.32 -14.65 -10.51
C GLY A 144 -1.47 -15.61 -10.21
N LEU A 145 -2.71 -15.13 -10.29
CA LEU A 145 -3.88 -15.93 -10.00
C LEU A 145 -4.38 -16.76 -11.20
N TYR A 146 -3.91 -16.43 -12.40
CA TYR A 146 -4.28 -17.15 -13.61
C TYR A 146 -3.95 -18.65 -13.55
N GLN A 147 -2.85 -19.01 -12.88
CA GLN A 147 -2.44 -20.40 -12.67
C GLN A 147 -3.44 -21.22 -11.85
N PHE A 148 -4.25 -20.57 -10.99
CA PHE A 148 -5.22 -21.24 -10.10
C PHE A 148 -6.64 -21.18 -10.61
N TYR A 149 -7.02 -20.08 -11.28
CA TYR A 149 -8.40 -19.81 -11.69
C TYR A 149 -8.60 -19.72 -13.21
N GLY A 150 -7.50 -19.84 -13.98
CA GLY A 150 -7.55 -19.72 -15.44
C GLY A 150 -8.18 -18.40 -15.90
N ILE A 151 -8.94 -18.45 -17.01
CA ILE A 151 -9.60 -17.27 -17.60
C ILE A 151 -10.60 -16.59 -16.66
N ALA A 152 -11.17 -17.33 -15.71
CA ALA A 152 -12.14 -16.77 -14.74
C ALA A 152 -11.56 -15.62 -13.90
N VAL A 153 -10.23 -15.54 -13.75
CA VAL A 153 -9.54 -14.43 -13.09
C VAL A 153 -9.82 -13.07 -13.75
N LEU A 154 -10.10 -13.04 -15.06
CA LEU A 154 -10.36 -11.79 -15.79
C LEU A 154 -11.62 -11.07 -15.28
N TRP A 155 -12.58 -11.79 -14.68
CA TRP A 155 -13.74 -11.19 -14.03
C TRP A 155 -13.38 -10.30 -12.82
N ARG A 156 -12.16 -10.39 -12.30
CA ARG A 156 -11.67 -9.48 -11.25
C ARG A 156 -11.37 -8.09 -11.76
N ILE A 157 -11.03 -7.93 -13.05
CA ILE A 157 -10.70 -6.62 -13.62
C ILE A 157 -11.89 -5.65 -13.52
N PRO A 158 -13.11 -5.98 -14.03
CA PRO A 158 -14.27 -5.11 -13.85
C PRO A 158 -14.62 -4.87 -12.37
N LEU A 159 -14.38 -5.84 -11.49
CA LEU A 159 -14.59 -5.66 -10.05
C LEU A 159 -13.66 -4.58 -9.47
N TYR A 160 -12.40 -4.52 -9.91
CA TYR A 160 -11.48 -3.47 -9.48
C TYR A 160 -11.84 -2.08 -10.01
N PHE A 161 -12.54 -1.97 -11.14
CA PHE A 161 -13.10 -0.68 -11.59
C PHE A 161 -14.14 -0.12 -10.61
N LEU A 162 -14.80 -0.98 -9.83
CA LEU A 162 -15.72 -0.56 -8.77
C LEU A 162 -15.01 -0.33 -7.44
N ILE A 163 -14.03 -1.18 -7.08
CA ILE A 163 -13.32 -1.12 -5.80
C ILE A 163 -12.35 0.08 -5.75
N ALA A 164 -11.60 0.34 -6.82
CA ALA A 164 -10.60 1.40 -6.85
C ALA A 164 -11.19 2.79 -6.60
N PRO A 165 -12.31 3.21 -7.20
CA PRO A 165 -12.94 4.49 -6.87
C PRO A 165 -13.39 4.58 -5.41
N LEU A 166 -13.90 3.47 -4.83
CA LEU A 166 -14.29 3.44 -3.43
C LEU A 166 -13.10 3.62 -2.49
N GLU A 167 -11.97 2.92 -2.74
CA GLU A 167 -10.75 3.10 -1.96
C GLU A 167 -10.19 4.53 -2.10
N ILE A 168 -10.21 5.11 -3.30
CA ILE A 168 -9.80 6.49 -3.54
C ILE A 168 -10.71 7.47 -2.80
N LEU A 169 -12.02 7.23 -2.81
CA LEU A 169 -12.97 8.05 -2.06
C LEU A 169 -12.66 8.01 -0.56
N VAL A 170 -12.42 6.84 0.01
CA VAL A 170 -12.04 6.70 1.42
C VAL A 170 -10.72 7.43 1.70
N LEU A 171 -9.71 7.32 0.83
CA LEU A 171 -8.46 8.09 0.95
C LEU A 171 -8.73 9.61 0.95
N CYS A 172 -9.60 10.10 0.08
CA CYS A 172 -9.98 11.50 0.02
C CYS A 172 -10.71 11.97 1.28
N LEU A 173 -11.59 11.12 1.83
CA LEU A 173 -12.28 11.40 3.11
C LEU A 173 -11.28 11.46 4.28
N LEU A 174 -10.34 10.53 4.35
CA LEU A 174 -9.27 10.56 5.34
C LEU A 174 -8.40 11.79 5.21
N TYR A 175 -8.06 12.20 3.99
CA TYR A 175 -7.28 13.41 3.74
C TYR A 175 -8.00 14.70 4.16
N ARG A 176 -9.33 14.71 4.10
CA ARG A 176 -10.15 15.85 4.58
C ARG A 176 -9.94 16.10 6.07
N HIS A 177 -9.58 15.07 6.84
CA HIS A 177 -9.27 15.21 8.25
C HIS A 177 -7.91 15.91 8.46
N GLY A 178 -7.90 17.05 9.18
CA GLY A 178 -6.73 17.93 9.29
C GLY A 178 -5.43 17.28 9.76
N SER A 179 -5.51 16.27 10.63
CA SER A 179 -4.34 15.52 11.11
C SER A 179 -3.72 14.68 10.00
N MET A 180 -4.55 14.00 9.19
CA MET A 180 -4.08 13.19 8.06
C MET A 180 -3.49 14.04 6.95
N LYS A 181 -4.09 15.20 6.68
CA LYS A 181 -3.54 16.17 5.73
C LYS A 181 -2.12 16.60 6.11
N LYS A 182 -1.89 16.93 7.39
CA LYS A 182 -0.54 17.29 7.89
C LYS A 182 0.47 16.16 7.73
N LEU A 183 0.06 14.91 7.96
CA LEU A 183 0.92 13.74 7.82
C LEU A 183 1.30 13.46 6.35
N ILE A 184 0.34 13.61 5.44
CA ILE A 184 0.53 13.35 4.01
C ILE A 184 1.31 14.49 3.33
N ASP A 185 0.97 15.74 3.62
CA ASP A 185 1.60 16.92 3.01
C ASP A 185 2.94 17.26 3.67
N GLY A 186 3.07 17.03 4.98
CA GLY A 186 4.28 17.30 5.74
C GLY A 186 5.43 16.32 5.51
N GLY A 187 5.17 15.19 4.86
CA GLY A 187 6.14 14.13 4.56
C GLY A 187 7.03 13.81 5.76
N MET A 188 6.81 12.72 6.48
CA MET A 188 7.66 12.34 7.63
C MET A 188 9.15 12.12 7.27
N LEU A 189 9.52 12.32 6.01
CA LEU A 189 10.87 12.13 5.45
C LEU A 189 11.51 13.44 4.94
N GLN A 190 10.89 14.62 5.17
CA GLN A 190 11.56 15.92 4.92
C GLN A 190 12.33 16.38 6.13
#